data_7efe7579cab835b3392a5ce05ada86a9
#
_entry.id   7efe7579cab835b3392a5ce05ada86a9
#
_cell.length_a   1.000
_cell.length_b   1.000
_cell.length_c   1.000
_cell.angle_alpha   90.00
_cell.angle_beta   90.00
_cell.angle_gamma   90.00
#
_symmetry.space_group_name_H-M   'P 1'
#
loop_
_entity.id
_entity.type
_entity.pdbx_description
1 polymer ?
#
loop_
_entity_poly.entity_id
_entity_poly.type
_entity_poly.pdbx_seq_one_letter_code
_entity_poly.pdbx_strand_id
1 'polypeptide(L)'
;MPTKKNSRFLGFVKSNLYYLLIGVALITIIAVTAAVIASGSKKSVAEKPEEPKDTEIIFNMPVQNATFSKKYTHDTIVFNKTLGVYTGHTGLDISAEEGSKVVCVYDGVVESVTTSYLQGTTVTIDHGNGLKTVYNSIEAKEGLAAGQALKAGDEIGAVSDNNRQEYKDGAHLHFEVLKDGSKVDPEKYFAA
;
A
#
# COMPACT_ATOMS: atom_id res chain seq x y z
N MET A 1 -77.56 10.53 -26.32
CA MET A 1 -76.90 9.50 -27.18
C MET A 1 -75.39 9.69 -27.07
N PRO A 2 -74.66 8.75 -26.57
CA PRO A 2 -73.20 8.87 -26.51
C PRO A 2 -72.64 8.74 -27.94
N THR A 3 -71.79 9.66 -28.34
CA THR A 3 -71.27 9.75 -29.72
C THR A 3 -70.34 8.55 -29.99
N LYS A 4 -70.50 7.92 -31.14
CA LYS A 4 -69.79 6.71 -31.63
C LYS A 4 -68.24 6.83 -31.56
N LYS A 5 -67.70 8.01 -31.34
CA LYS A 5 -66.28 8.35 -31.23
C LYS A 5 -65.67 7.92 -29.88
N ASN A 6 -66.44 8.00 -28.76
CA ASN A 6 -65.99 7.64 -27.42
C ASN A 6 -65.87 6.11 -27.20
N SER A 7 -66.67 5.29 -27.91
CA SER A 7 -66.62 3.85 -27.75
C SER A 7 -65.34 3.22 -28.39
N ARG A 8 -64.85 3.79 -29.51
CA ARG A 8 -63.61 3.31 -30.14
C ARG A 8 -62.39 3.68 -29.36
N PHE A 9 -62.39 4.84 -28.73
CA PHE A 9 -61.29 5.24 -27.82
C PHE A 9 -61.22 4.37 -26.56
N LEU A 10 -62.37 4.13 -25.94
CA LEU A 10 -62.42 3.22 -24.79
C LEU A 10 -61.97 1.79 -25.13
N GLY A 11 -62.32 1.29 -26.31
CA GLY A 11 -61.87 -0.02 -26.79
C GLY A 11 -60.36 -0.07 -26.98
N PHE A 12 -59.80 0.95 -27.61
CA PHE A 12 -58.34 1.06 -27.78
C PHE A 12 -57.60 1.11 -26.45
N VAL A 13 -58.07 1.92 -25.49
CA VAL A 13 -57.50 2.02 -24.16
C VAL A 13 -57.53 0.66 -23.40
N LYS A 14 -58.65 -0.02 -23.48
CA LYS A 14 -58.77 -1.35 -22.81
C LYS A 14 -57.86 -2.42 -23.42
N SER A 15 -57.76 -2.47 -24.77
CA SER A 15 -56.92 -3.47 -25.42
C SER A 15 -55.41 -3.19 -25.29
N ASN A 16 -55.04 -1.94 -24.99
CA ASN A 16 -53.64 -1.53 -24.87
C ASN A 16 -53.28 -1.05 -23.43
N LEU A 17 -54.13 -1.30 -22.46
CA LEU A 17 -53.98 -0.80 -21.09
C LEU A 17 -52.62 -1.16 -20.46
N TYR A 18 -52.12 -2.36 -20.72
CA TYR A 18 -50.82 -2.80 -20.25
C TYR A 18 -49.68 -1.94 -20.78
N TYR A 19 -49.66 -1.70 -22.08
CA TYR A 19 -48.65 -0.86 -22.71
C TYR A 19 -48.74 0.62 -22.32
N LEU A 20 -49.97 1.12 -22.12
CA LEU A 20 -50.20 2.46 -21.59
C LEU A 20 -49.68 2.64 -20.18
N LEU A 21 -49.88 1.65 -19.30
CA LEU A 21 -49.37 1.68 -17.95
C LEU A 21 -47.83 1.63 -17.91
N ILE A 22 -47.21 0.80 -18.77
CA ILE A 22 -45.74 0.79 -18.91
C ILE A 22 -45.21 2.13 -19.40
N GLY A 23 -45.87 2.73 -20.41
CA GLY A 23 -45.48 4.03 -20.93
C GLY A 23 -45.53 5.14 -19.87
N VAL A 24 -46.59 5.17 -19.07
CA VAL A 24 -46.74 6.10 -17.93
C VAL A 24 -45.65 5.85 -16.87
N ALA A 25 -45.38 4.60 -16.51
CA ALA A 25 -44.33 4.27 -15.58
C ALA A 25 -42.94 4.70 -16.05
N LEU A 26 -42.62 4.49 -17.32
CA LEU A 26 -41.35 4.96 -17.90
C LEU A 26 -41.23 6.48 -17.90
N ILE A 27 -42.29 7.20 -18.23
CA ILE A 27 -42.31 8.68 -18.23
C ILE A 27 -42.12 9.20 -16.80
N THR A 28 -42.76 8.57 -15.79
CA THR A 28 -42.58 8.96 -14.38
C THR A 28 -41.16 8.71 -13.88
N ILE A 29 -40.53 7.60 -14.27
CA ILE A 29 -39.14 7.33 -13.93
C ILE A 29 -38.21 8.36 -14.53
N ILE A 30 -38.39 8.70 -15.81
CA ILE A 30 -37.60 9.72 -16.50
C ILE A 30 -37.79 11.11 -15.85
N ALA A 31 -39.03 11.47 -15.51
CA ALA A 31 -39.32 12.75 -14.86
C ALA A 31 -38.71 12.84 -13.45
N VAL A 32 -38.76 11.74 -12.66
CA VAL A 32 -38.15 11.68 -11.32
C VAL A 32 -36.62 11.74 -11.40
N THR A 33 -36.02 11.01 -12.35
CA THR A 33 -34.55 11.07 -12.53
C THR A 33 -34.10 12.46 -12.98
N ALA A 34 -34.81 13.10 -13.88
CA ALA A 34 -34.53 14.47 -14.33
C ALA A 34 -34.67 15.49 -13.17
N ALA A 35 -35.69 15.32 -12.31
CA ALA A 35 -35.91 16.20 -11.16
C ALA A 35 -34.81 16.02 -10.11
N VAL A 36 -34.35 14.77 -9.88
CA VAL A 36 -33.23 14.47 -8.95
C VAL A 36 -31.92 15.08 -9.48
N ILE A 37 -31.66 14.99 -10.79
CA ILE A 37 -30.47 15.60 -11.40
C ILE A 37 -30.57 17.15 -11.34
N ALA A 38 -31.73 17.73 -11.57
CA ALA A 38 -31.93 19.18 -11.54
C ALA A 38 -31.87 19.78 -10.13
N SER A 39 -32.33 19.03 -9.10
CA SER A 39 -32.27 19.48 -7.71
C SER A 39 -30.90 19.25 -7.04
N GLY A 40 -30.06 18.36 -7.62
CA GLY A 40 -28.68 18.10 -7.15
C GLY A 40 -27.64 19.11 -7.65
N SER A 41 -27.97 20.00 -8.59
CA SER A 41 -27.03 20.96 -9.17
C SER A 41 -27.05 22.33 -8.50
N LYS A 42 -26.91 22.42 -7.18
CA LYS A 42 -26.11 23.52 -6.63
C LYS A 42 -24.66 23.04 -6.65
N LYS A 43 -23.95 23.33 -7.73
CA LYS A 43 -22.50 23.37 -7.74
C LYS A 43 -22.07 24.34 -6.63
N SER A 44 -21.80 23.79 -5.44
CA SER A 44 -20.63 24.28 -4.73
C SER A 44 -19.48 24.02 -5.71
N VAL A 45 -18.73 25.02 -6.05
CA VAL A 45 -17.39 24.85 -6.57
C VAL A 45 -16.72 23.97 -5.54
N ALA A 46 -16.69 22.66 -5.77
CA ALA A 46 -15.83 21.78 -5.03
C ALA A 46 -14.45 22.30 -5.38
N GLU A 47 -13.86 23.00 -4.45
CA GLU A 47 -12.42 23.14 -4.33
C GLU A 47 -11.87 21.76 -4.66
N LYS A 48 -11.13 21.66 -5.80
CA LYS A 48 -10.41 20.43 -6.17
C LYS A 48 -9.83 19.94 -4.86
N PRO A 49 -10.12 18.68 -4.42
CA PRO A 49 -9.43 18.16 -3.26
C PRO A 49 -7.95 18.46 -3.52
N GLU A 50 -7.31 19.25 -2.68
CA GLU A 50 -5.86 19.36 -2.70
C GLU A 50 -5.40 17.91 -2.66
N GLU A 51 -4.73 17.48 -3.72
CA GLU A 51 -3.98 16.23 -3.67
C GLU A 51 -3.23 16.30 -2.36
N PRO A 52 -3.30 15.24 -1.50
CA PRO A 52 -2.59 15.27 -0.24
C PRO A 52 -1.18 15.75 -0.61
N LYS A 53 -0.76 16.89 -0.05
CA LYS A 53 0.63 17.31 -0.16
C LYS A 53 1.40 16.07 0.23
N ASP A 54 2.11 15.47 -0.72
CA ASP A 54 3.07 14.43 -0.47
C ASP A 54 4.04 15.05 0.52
N THR A 55 3.74 14.90 1.80
CA THR A 55 4.70 15.20 2.84
C THR A 55 5.80 14.19 2.60
N GLU A 56 6.91 14.66 2.07
CA GLU A 56 8.08 13.87 1.79
C GLU A 56 8.38 13.04 3.04
N ILE A 57 8.17 11.72 2.93
CA ILE A 57 8.38 10.82 4.06
C ILE A 57 9.88 10.63 4.18
N ILE A 58 10.45 11.09 5.29
CA ILE A 58 11.87 10.93 5.60
C ILE A 58 12.00 9.93 6.74
N PHE A 59 12.80 8.90 6.52
CA PHE A 59 13.08 7.86 7.49
C PHE A 59 14.22 8.24 8.42
N ASN A 60 14.09 7.82 9.67
CA ASN A 60 15.23 7.76 10.58
C ASN A 60 16.18 6.64 10.15
N MET A 61 17.47 6.78 10.45
CA MET A 61 18.42 5.69 10.23
C MET A 61 18.03 4.48 11.09
N PRO A 62 17.89 3.28 10.51
CA PRO A 62 17.49 2.09 11.26
C PRO A 62 18.58 1.57 12.21
N VAL A 63 19.85 1.88 11.92
CA VAL A 63 21.01 1.53 12.77
C VAL A 63 21.91 2.75 12.88
N GLN A 64 22.29 3.10 14.10
CA GLN A 64 23.19 4.23 14.34
C GLN A 64 24.64 3.89 13.97
N ASN A 65 25.38 4.88 13.49
CA ASN A 65 26.81 4.76 13.12
C ASN A 65 27.09 3.68 12.05
N ALA A 66 26.08 3.29 11.29
CA ALA A 66 26.19 2.30 10.22
C ALA A 66 26.50 2.96 8.86
N THR A 67 27.00 2.16 7.92
CA THR A 67 27.33 2.59 6.56
C THR A 67 26.57 1.74 5.54
N PHE A 68 26.20 2.34 4.41
CA PHE A 68 25.61 1.60 3.30
C PHE A 68 26.69 0.78 2.60
N SER A 69 26.61 -0.54 2.68
CA SER A 69 27.61 -1.46 2.14
C SER A 69 27.24 -2.01 0.76
N LYS A 70 25.96 -2.21 0.48
CA LYS A 70 25.47 -2.66 -0.82
C LYS A 70 24.15 -1.96 -1.13
N LYS A 71 24.10 -1.29 -2.28
CA LYS A 71 22.95 -0.47 -2.69
C LYS A 71 21.87 -1.29 -3.37
N TYR A 72 20.64 -0.76 -3.35
CA TYR A 72 19.55 -1.25 -4.18
C TYR A 72 19.93 -1.17 -5.67
N THR A 73 19.60 -2.23 -6.42
CA THR A 73 19.82 -2.26 -7.87
C THR A 73 18.54 -2.72 -8.59
N HIS A 74 18.00 -1.84 -9.45
CA HIS A 74 16.84 -2.14 -10.26
C HIS A 74 17.23 -2.73 -11.63
N ASP A 75 18.15 -2.04 -12.33
CA ASP A 75 18.49 -2.35 -13.72
C ASP A 75 19.91 -2.94 -13.86
N THR A 76 20.60 -3.14 -12.78
CA THR A 76 21.95 -3.71 -12.75
C THR A 76 22.01 -4.95 -11.86
N ILE A 77 22.94 -5.84 -12.18
CA ILE A 77 23.21 -7.02 -11.37
C ILE A 77 24.52 -6.85 -10.63
N VAL A 78 24.56 -7.31 -9.38
CA VAL A 78 25.74 -7.34 -8.52
C VAL A 78 26.10 -8.79 -8.19
N PHE A 79 27.37 -9.04 -7.91
CA PHE A 79 27.82 -10.37 -7.55
C PHE A 79 27.44 -10.70 -6.10
N ASN A 80 26.61 -11.71 -5.91
CA ASN A 80 26.34 -12.25 -4.59
C ASN A 80 27.42 -13.27 -4.25
N LYS A 81 28.29 -12.90 -3.29
CA LYS A 81 29.45 -13.73 -2.88
C LYS A 81 29.02 -15.04 -2.24
N THR A 82 27.89 -15.06 -1.57
CA THR A 82 27.36 -16.23 -0.86
C THR A 82 26.86 -17.28 -1.83
N LEU A 83 26.06 -16.85 -2.82
CA LEU A 83 25.45 -17.73 -3.82
C LEU A 83 26.37 -18.00 -5.01
N GLY A 84 27.40 -17.17 -5.24
CA GLY A 84 28.30 -17.30 -6.35
C GLY A 84 27.69 -16.92 -7.70
N VAL A 85 26.65 -16.09 -7.71
CA VAL A 85 25.92 -15.68 -8.91
C VAL A 85 25.77 -14.15 -9.00
N TYR A 86 25.53 -13.66 -10.22
CA TYR A 86 25.11 -12.27 -10.43
C TYR A 86 23.58 -12.17 -10.35
N THR A 87 23.08 -11.27 -9.53
CA THR A 87 21.65 -11.04 -9.34
C THR A 87 21.38 -9.58 -9.01
N GLY A 88 20.13 -9.14 -9.16
CA GLY A 88 19.68 -7.85 -8.63
C GLY A 88 19.73 -7.87 -7.10
N HIS A 89 19.93 -6.72 -6.49
CA HIS A 89 19.87 -6.52 -5.05
C HIS A 89 18.66 -5.66 -4.71
N THR A 90 17.64 -6.26 -4.09
CA THR A 90 16.32 -5.64 -3.93
C THR A 90 16.16 -4.86 -2.62
N GLY A 91 17.24 -4.69 -1.88
CA GLY A 91 17.31 -3.93 -0.64
C GLY A 91 18.52 -3.02 -0.58
N LEU A 92 18.74 -2.45 0.57
CA LEU A 92 19.91 -1.70 0.96
C LEU A 92 20.57 -2.44 2.12
N ASP A 93 21.83 -2.88 1.95
CA ASP A 93 22.57 -3.46 3.04
C ASP A 93 23.27 -2.36 3.85
N ILE A 94 23.01 -2.37 5.13
CA ILE A 94 23.51 -1.42 6.12
C ILE A 94 24.44 -2.18 7.05
N SER A 95 25.75 -2.01 6.82
CA SER A 95 26.79 -2.69 7.60
C SER A 95 26.86 -2.11 9.01
N ALA A 96 26.82 -2.97 9.99
CA ALA A 96 26.95 -2.64 11.41
C ALA A 96 27.49 -3.84 12.17
N GLU A 97 27.97 -3.63 13.40
CA GLU A 97 28.40 -4.70 14.26
C GLU A 97 27.22 -5.61 14.65
N GLU A 98 27.48 -6.90 14.75
CA GLU A 98 26.47 -7.85 15.26
C GLU A 98 26.02 -7.43 16.67
N GLY A 99 24.71 -7.53 16.92
CA GLY A 99 24.10 -7.03 18.14
C GLY A 99 23.78 -5.52 18.14
N SER A 100 24.16 -4.78 17.10
CA SER A 100 23.78 -3.36 16.98
C SER A 100 22.28 -3.21 16.96
N LYS A 101 21.76 -2.25 17.70
CA LYS A 101 20.33 -2.00 17.85
C LYS A 101 19.71 -1.58 16.51
N VAL A 102 18.60 -2.24 16.13
CA VAL A 102 17.78 -1.90 14.98
C VAL A 102 16.48 -1.24 15.45
N VAL A 103 16.15 -0.11 14.84
CA VAL A 103 14.96 0.66 15.18
C VAL A 103 14.01 0.82 14.00
N CYS A 104 12.72 1.02 14.30
CA CYS A 104 11.70 1.37 13.33
C CYS A 104 12.02 2.73 12.69
N VAL A 105 12.02 2.80 11.35
CA VAL A 105 12.42 4.03 10.62
C VAL A 105 11.34 5.10 10.59
N TYR A 106 10.07 4.70 10.71
CA TYR A 106 8.91 5.58 10.61
C TYR A 106 7.72 4.98 11.37
N ASP A 107 6.77 5.78 11.84
CA ASP A 107 5.58 5.30 12.55
C ASP A 107 4.84 4.24 11.75
N GLY A 108 4.39 3.17 12.39
CA GLY A 108 3.69 2.08 11.69
C GLY A 108 3.17 0.99 12.62
N VAL A 109 2.75 -0.10 12.01
CA VAL A 109 2.25 -1.30 12.69
C VAL A 109 3.02 -2.51 12.20
N VAL A 110 3.48 -3.36 13.09
CA VAL A 110 4.12 -4.63 12.72
C VAL A 110 3.12 -5.49 11.94
N GLU A 111 3.41 -5.74 10.68
CA GLU A 111 2.60 -6.63 9.84
C GLU A 111 2.94 -8.08 10.12
N SER A 112 4.22 -8.41 10.21
CA SER A 112 4.68 -9.77 10.48
C SER A 112 6.07 -9.81 11.08
N VAL A 113 6.31 -10.87 11.86
CA VAL A 113 7.64 -11.31 12.31
C VAL A 113 7.76 -12.76 11.92
N THR A 114 8.68 -13.09 11.01
CA THR A 114 8.86 -14.44 10.48
C THR A 114 10.31 -14.88 10.57
N THR A 115 10.54 -16.18 10.73
CA THR A 115 11.89 -16.74 10.72
C THR A 115 11.95 -17.90 9.75
N SER A 116 12.93 -17.88 8.86
CA SER A 116 13.20 -18.98 7.93
C SER A 116 14.66 -19.40 7.95
N TYR A 117 14.92 -20.62 7.48
CA TYR A 117 16.29 -21.14 7.43
C TYR A 117 17.20 -20.33 6.50
N LEU A 118 16.66 -19.81 5.40
CA LEU A 118 17.45 -19.11 4.37
C LEU A 118 17.62 -17.61 4.67
N GLN A 119 16.57 -16.97 5.12
CA GLN A 119 16.53 -15.50 5.28
C GLN A 119 16.76 -15.06 6.73
N GLY A 120 16.83 -16.00 7.67
CA GLY A 120 16.86 -15.65 9.09
C GLY A 120 15.54 -15.04 9.54
N THR A 121 15.59 -14.10 10.46
CA THR A 121 14.42 -13.38 10.94
C THR A 121 14.16 -12.15 10.11
N THR A 122 12.91 -11.96 9.74
CA THR A 122 12.40 -10.84 8.96
C THR A 122 11.24 -10.17 9.70
N VAL A 123 11.32 -8.86 9.88
CA VAL A 123 10.25 -8.02 10.42
C VAL A 123 9.73 -7.15 9.29
N THR A 124 8.40 -7.16 9.08
CA THR A 124 7.73 -6.26 8.13
C THR A 124 6.86 -5.29 8.90
N ILE A 125 6.97 -4.00 8.59
CA ILE A 125 6.19 -2.91 9.20
C ILE A 125 5.39 -2.21 8.13
N ASP A 126 4.09 -2.06 8.35
CA ASP A 126 3.18 -1.30 7.51
C ASP A 126 3.05 0.13 8.05
N HIS A 127 3.40 1.11 7.22
CA HIS A 127 3.34 2.54 7.54
C HIS A 127 2.09 3.22 7.00
N GLY A 128 1.18 2.45 6.39
CA GLY A 128 0.01 2.97 5.71
C GLY A 128 0.29 3.48 4.29
N ASN A 129 -0.77 3.86 3.58
CA ASN A 129 -0.68 4.41 2.22
C ASN A 129 0.15 3.58 1.23
N GLY A 130 0.14 2.23 1.39
CA GLY A 130 0.91 1.31 0.55
C GLY A 130 2.42 1.31 0.80
N LEU A 131 2.90 1.97 1.86
CA LEU A 131 4.31 2.01 2.23
C LEU A 131 4.59 0.97 3.31
N LYS A 132 5.57 0.10 3.06
CA LYS A 132 6.06 -0.89 4.03
C LYS A 132 7.58 -0.90 4.05
N THR A 133 8.13 -1.28 5.20
CA THR A 133 9.56 -1.57 5.35
C THR A 133 9.78 -2.99 5.81
N VAL A 134 10.86 -3.60 5.32
CA VAL A 134 11.27 -4.96 5.66
C VAL A 134 12.67 -4.90 6.24
N TYR A 135 12.82 -5.51 7.40
CA TYR A 135 14.08 -5.62 8.12
C TYR A 135 14.45 -7.09 8.16
N ASN A 136 15.53 -7.43 7.50
CA ASN A 136 16.03 -8.80 7.44
C ASN A 136 17.46 -8.87 7.96
N SER A 137 17.97 -10.06 8.25
CA SER A 137 19.27 -10.25 8.89
C SER A 137 19.33 -9.65 10.29
N ILE A 138 18.25 -9.81 11.05
CA ILE A 138 18.13 -9.32 12.42
C ILE A 138 17.74 -10.45 13.38
N GLU A 139 18.01 -10.24 14.66
CA GLU A 139 17.34 -10.94 15.74
C GLU A 139 16.23 -10.04 16.26
N ALA A 140 14.97 -10.49 16.14
CA ALA A 140 13.83 -9.69 16.55
C ALA A 140 13.81 -9.50 18.07
N LYS A 141 13.40 -8.31 18.52
CA LYS A 141 13.19 -8.03 19.93
C LYS A 141 12.18 -9.01 20.54
N GLU A 142 12.48 -9.51 21.73
CA GLU A 142 11.57 -10.38 22.48
C GLU A 142 10.20 -9.70 22.67
N GLY A 143 9.13 -10.43 22.36
CA GLY A 143 7.76 -9.95 22.47
C GLY A 143 7.29 -9.06 21.30
N LEU A 144 8.12 -8.79 20.29
CA LEU A 144 7.68 -8.10 19.08
C LEU A 144 6.70 -8.99 18.29
N ALA A 145 5.50 -8.51 18.03
CA ALA A 145 4.45 -9.31 17.41
C ALA A 145 3.61 -8.50 16.40
N ALA A 146 3.01 -9.22 15.44
CA ALA A 146 2.08 -8.63 14.48
C ALA A 146 0.93 -7.89 15.19
N GLY A 147 0.54 -6.74 14.65
CA GLY A 147 -0.47 -5.84 15.20
C GLY A 147 0.06 -4.81 16.20
N GLN A 148 1.32 -4.90 16.61
CA GLN A 148 1.93 -3.93 17.52
C GLN A 148 2.17 -2.60 16.80
N ALA A 149 1.67 -1.50 17.37
CA ALA A 149 1.97 -0.16 16.89
C ALA A 149 3.38 0.27 17.36
N LEU A 150 4.13 0.87 16.45
CA LEU A 150 5.49 1.35 16.68
C LEU A 150 5.61 2.82 16.28
N LYS A 151 6.50 3.52 16.99
CA LYS A 151 6.95 4.86 16.63
C LYS A 151 8.32 4.80 15.97
N ALA A 152 8.61 5.80 15.15
CA ALA A 152 9.95 5.99 14.63
C ALA A 152 10.96 6.05 15.78
N GLY A 153 12.01 5.21 15.71
CA GLY A 153 13.01 5.06 16.78
C GLY A 153 12.73 3.95 17.79
N ASP A 154 11.56 3.32 17.78
CA ASP A 154 11.28 2.16 18.63
C ASP A 154 12.16 0.98 18.22
N GLU A 155 12.72 0.31 19.20
CA GLU A 155 13.57 -0.86 18.98
C GLU A 155 12.77 -2.07 18.52
N ILE A 156 13.19 -2.67 17.41
CA ILE A 156 12.57 -3.86 16.81
C ILE A 156 13.47 -5.09 16.85
N GLY A 157 14.76 -4.94 17.15
CA GLY A 157 15.70 -6.04 17.22
C GLY A 157 17.15 -5.58 17.19
N ALA A 158 18.02 -6.51 16.84
CA ALA A 158 19.45 -6.30 16.71
C ALA A 158 19.98 -6.90 15.40
N VAL A 159 21.02 -6.30 14.82
CA VAL A 159 21.73 -6.82 13.64
C VAL A 159 22.28 -8.21 13.93
N SER A 160 22.13 -9.11 12.96
CA SER A 160 22.69 -10.47 13.08
C SER A 160 23.27 -10.92 11.72
N ASP A 161 23.94 -12.08 11.72
CA ASP A 161 24.45 -12.75 10.52
C ASP A 161 23.57 -13.95 10.11
N ASN A 162 22.34 -14.00 10.57
CA ASN A 162 21.44 -15.15 10.39
C ASN A 162 20.88 -15.30 8.97
N ASN A 163 21.06 -14.31 8.08
CA ASN A 163 20.69 -14.40 6.67
C ASN A 163 21.69 -15.25 5.87
N ARG A 164 21.34 -16.51 5.61
CA ARG A 164 22.22 -17.45 4.90
C ARG A 164 22.40 -17.15 3.42
N GLN A 165 21.58 -16.30 2.83
CA GLN A 165 21.71 -15.89 1.43
C GLN A 165 22.82 -14.83 1.27
N GLU A 166 23.22 -14.16 2.36
CA GLU A 166 24.20 -13.07 2.36
C GLU A 166 25.25 -13.18 3.47
N TYR A 167 25.37 -14.37 4.13
CA TYR A 167 26.26 -14.52 5.29
C TYR A 167 27.73 -14.19 5.01
N LYS A 168 28.21 -14.28 3.75
CA LYS A 168 29.57 -13.89 3.38
C LYS A 168 29.78 -12.37 3.29
N ASP A 169 28.72 -11.60 3.40
CA ASP A 169 28.82 -10.14 3.44
C ASP A 169 29.04 -9.61 4.87
N GLY A 170 29.02 -10.52 5.86
CA GLY A 170 29.20 -10.19 7.29
C GLY A 170 27.90 -9.72 7.95
N ALA A 171 27.99 -9.29 9.19
CA ALA A 171 26.82 -8.77 9.90
C ALA A 171 26.35 -7.46 9.28
N HIS A 172 25.08 -7.40 8.95
CA HIS A 172 24.44 -6.25 8.33
C HIS A 172 22.93 -6.32 8.51
N LEU A 173 22.27 -5.18 8.42
CA LEU A 173 20.83 -5.12 8.22
C LEU A 173 20.55 -5.10 6.72
N HIS A 174 19.82 -6.07 6.19
CA HIS A 174 19.23 -6.01 4.86
C HIS A 174 17.87 -5.30 4.96
N PHE A 175 17.78 -4.11 4.38
CA PHE A 175 16.64 -3.22 4.51
C PHE A 175 15.94 -3.00 3.17
N GLU A 176 14.61 -3.25 3.12
CA GLU A 176 13.83 -3.04 1.91
C GLU A 176 12.69 -2.06 2.16
N VAL A 177 12.32 -1.33 1.11
CA VAL A 177 11.12 -0.49 1.07
C VAL A 177 10.20 -0.98 -0.03
N LEU A 178 8.93 -1.16 0.31
CA LEU A 178 7.87 -1.45 -0.64
C LEU A 178 6.92 -0.26 -0.73
N LYS A 179 6.62 0.16 -1.95
CA LYS A 179 5.59 1.15 -2.23
C LYS A 179 4.57 0.53 -3.19
N ASP A 180 3.31 0.45 -2.75
CA ASP A 180 2.21 -0.15 -3.49
C ASP A 180 2.53 -1.58 -3.99
N GLY A 181 3.19 -2.37 -3.11
CA GLY A 181 3.59 -3.75 -3.36
C GLY A 181 4.85 -3.94 -4.20
N SER A 182 5.46 -2.88 -4.72
CA SER A 182 6.70 -2.93 -5.49
C SER A 182 7.89 -2.51 -4.65
N LYS A 183 9.02 -3.23 -4.76
CA LYS A 183 10.28 -2.84 -4.11
C LYS A 183 10.83 -1.59 -4.79
N VAL A 184 11.21 -0.61 -3.98
CA VAL A 184 11.76 0.67 -4.42
C VAL A 184 13.07 0.95 -3.71
N ASP A 185 13.85 1.87 -4.26
CA ASP A 185 15.15 2.26 -3.72
C ASP A 185 15.01 2.90 -2.33
N PRO A 186 15.52 2.24 -1.26
CA PRO A 186 15.39 2.75 0.10
C PRO A 186 16.15 4.06 0.35
N GLU A 187 17.24 4.32 -0.39
CA GLU A 187 18.04 5.53 -0.18
C GLU A 187 17.24 6.81 -0.40
N LYS A 188 16.17 6.76 -1.22
CA LYS A 188 15.29 7.91 -1.48
C LYS A 188 14.50 8.39 -0.27
N TYR A 189 14.40 7.58 0.76
CA TYR A 189 13.65 7.90 1.98
C TYR A 189 14.55 8.43 3.11
N PHE A 190 15.86 8.39 2.96
CA PHE A 190 16.77 8.96 3.95
C PHE A 190 17.14 10.41 3.58
N ALA A 191 17.32 11.26 4.59
CA ALA A 191 17.80 12.62 4.37
C ALA A 191 19.20 12.60 3.72
N ALA A 192 19.40 13.47 2.73
CA ALA A 192 20.69 13.63 2.05
C ALA A 192 21.72 14.30 2.96
#